data_0a41b77ce4fae99e6556c38285fe641c
#
_entry.id   0a41b77ce4fae99e6556c38285fe641c
#
_cell.length_a   1.000
_cell.length_b   1.000
_cell.length_c   1.000
_cell.angle_alpha   90.00
_cell.angle_beta   90.00
_cell.angle_gamma   90.00
#
_symmetry.space_group_name_H-M   'P 1'
#
loop_
_entity.id
_entity.type
_entity.pdbx_description
1 polymer ?
#
loop_
_entity_poly.entity_id
_entity_poly.type
_entity_poly.pdbx_seq_one_letter_code
_entity_poly.pdbx_strand_id
1 'polypeptide(L)'
;MAPAHPFPHRLAALRAALTENGLDGLLVPHSDEYLGEYTPACAERLAWLTGFTGSAGSAVVLATKAAVFSDGRYTTQMAQEVDSALWTCLHSLNTPPATWLATTATPGSRIGYDPRVMSQSALRPFLSIPDITLVPTDHNLIDSLWADRPTLPTAPAFIHPLDYAGEASATKRANIATELKTLGQSAAILSDSASIAWLLNIRGADIPCTPVVLAFAMVHADATVDLFVSQAKIPADVKTWLGPDIRLHEPEHMQAVLSRMSGARIGVDPASNAVWFTQVLENAGATVCPTPDPCLLPKARKNATEQAGMRAAHLRDGVAVCRFLHWLDTQGQGCTELEAADRLEAFRAEHALYRGASFPTISGSGPNGAIIHYRVTTQSDRRLGENEVYLCDSGGQYPDGTTDITRTIWTGPGTPPDALRATFTRVLKGNLTLGHARFPAGTTGTALDALARYALWQDGLEYDHGTGHGVGSFLSVHEGPARIAKRLPPLRWKRAWFCRTSRAFTCRVRMESVLKHWFWYTPHNGYRPNVSFWNLKH
;
A
#
# COMPACT_ATOMS: atom_id res chain seq x y z
N MET A 1 -3.56 -37.83 -9.83
CA MET A 1 -3.38 -36.74 -10.78
C MET A 1 -3.32 -35.46 -9.94
N ALA A 2 -2.25 -34.68 -10.03
CA ALA A 2 -2.26 -33.33 -9.46
C ALA A 2 -3.42 -32.54 -10.08
N PRO A 3 -4.18 -31.73 -9.33
CA PRO A 3 -5.22 -30.90 -9.91
C PRO A 3 -4.59 -30.05 -11.02
N ALA A 4 -5.19 -30.07 -12.20
CA ALA A 4 -4.72 -29.26 -13.32
C ALA A 4 -4.68 -27.79 -12.86
N HIS A 5 -3.55 -27.12 -13.06
CA HIS A 5 -3.41 -25.70 -12.72
C HIS A 5 -4.50 -24.91 -13.47
N PRO A 6 -5.31 -24.08 -12.79
CA PRO A 6 -6.46 -23.41 -13.41
C PRO A 6 -6.04 -22.30 -14.40
N PHE A 7 -4.81 -21.81 -14.32
CA PHE A 7 -4.33 -20.63 -15.04
C PHE A 7 -4.38 -20.74 -16.58
N PRO A 8 -4.05 -21.87 -17.24
CA PRO A 8 -4.19 -22.01 -18.69
C PRO A 8 -5.64 -21.81 -19.15
N HIS A 9 -6.60 -22.38 -18.42
CA HIS A 9 -8.02 -22.25 -18.74
C HIS A 9 -8.53 -20.82 -18.53
N ARG A 10 -8.09 -20.14 -17.46
CA ARG A 10 -8.46 -18.75 -17.16
C ARG A 10 -7.93 -17.79 -18.22
N LEU A 11 -6.68 -17.96 -18.66
CA LEU A 11 -6.09 -17.15 -19.72
C LEU A 11 -6.79 -17.41 -21.07
N ALA A 12 -7.11 -18.66 -21.39
CA ALA A 12 -7.84 -19.01 -22.61
C ALA A 12 -9.27 -18.43 -22.60
N ALA A 13 -9.97 -18.53 -21.47
CA ALA A 13 -11.32 -17.95 -21.30
C ALA A 13 -11.28 -16.41 -21.45
N LEU A 14 -10.28 -15.74 -20.87
CA LEU A 14 -10.12 -14.30 -21.04
C LEU A 14 -9.89 -13.92 -22.50
N ARG A 15 -9.05 -14.66 -23.23
CA ARG A 15 -8.81 -14.41 -24.67
C ARG A 15 -10.07 -14.61 -25.52
N ALA A 16 -10.91 -15.60 -25.19
CA ALA A 16 -12.21 -15.77 -25.82
C ALA A 16 -13.13 -14.56 -25.57
N ALA A 17 -13.21 -14.12 -24.30
CA ALA A 17 -13.99 -12.93 -23.93
C ALA A 17 -13.48 -11.66 -24.62
N LEU A 18 -12.17 -11.49 -24.81
CA LEU A 18 -11.61 -10.38 -25.58
C LEU A 18 -12.12 -10.38 -27.02
N THR A 19 -12.08 -11.55 -27.68
CA THR A 19 -12.57 -11.69 -29.06
C THR A 19 -14.04 -11.36 -29.18
N GLU A 20 -14.87 -11.84 -28.24
CA GLU A 20 -16.32 -11.54 -28.18
C GLU A 20 -16.62 -10.05 -28.01
N ASN A 21 -15.75 -9.33 -27.31
CA ASN A 21 -15.87 -7.88 -27.08
C ASN A 21 -15.14 -7.03 -28.14
N GLY A 22 -14.60 -7.63 -29.20
CA GLY A 22 -13.87 -6.94 -30.26
C GLY A 22 -12.60 -6.26 -29.75
N LEU A 23 -11.90 -6.87 -28.81
CA LEU A 23 -10.65 -6.40 -28.20
C LEU A 23 -9.49 -7.30 -28.57
N ASP A 24 -8.33 -6.72 -28.80
CA ASP A 24 -7.08 -7.42 -29.10
C ASP A 24 -6.21 -7.65 -27.87
N GLY A 25 -6.57 -7.02 -26.75
CA GLY A 25 -5.87 -7.19 -25.48
C GLY A 25 -6.58 -6.51 -24.31
N LEU A 26 -6.04 -6.72 -23.09
CA LEU A 26 -6.55 -6.16 -21.85
C LEU A 26 -5.42 -5.72 -20.93
N LEU A 27 -5.59 -4.56 -20.28
CA LEU A 27 -4.78 -4.12 -19.15
C LEU A 27 -5.42 -4.63 -17.85
N VAL A 28 -4.65 -5.34 -17.04
CA VAL A 28 -5.11 -5.91 -15.77
C VAL A 28 -4.22 -5.36 -14.64
N PRO A 29 -4.64 -4.31 -13.93
CA PRO A 29 -3.91 -3.83 -12.76
C PRO A 29 -4.14 -4.74 -11.54
N HIS A 30 -3.29 -4.61 -10.52
CA HIS A 30 -3.52 -5.21 -9.21
C HIS A 30 -4.67 -4.51 -8.46
N SER A 31 -4.85 -3.22 -8.66
CA SER A 31 -5.78 -2.38 -7.90
C SER A 31 -7.25 -2.80 -8.02
N ASP A 32 -8.00 -2.53 -6.97
CA ASP A 32 -9.45 -2.57 -6.91
C ASP A 32 -10.10 -1.21 -7.31
N GLU A 33 -11.38 -1.09 -7.12
CA GLU A 33 -12.16 0.12 -7.41
C GLU A 33 -11.80 1.30 -6.50
N TYR A 34 -11.20 1.02 -5.33
CA TYR A 34 -10.72 2.02 -4.36
C TYR A 34 -9.25 2.39 -4.58
N LEU A 35 -8.59 1.75 -5.53
CA LEU A 35 -7.16 1.88 -5.87
C LEU A 35 -6.24 1.64 -4.66
N GLY A 36 -6.66 0.73 -3.76
CA GLY A 36 -5.90 0.33 -2.58
C GLY A 36 -4.65 -0.48 -2.92
N GLU A 37 -3.63 -0.42 -2.04
CA GLU A 37 -2.46 -1.32 -2.12
C GLU A 37 -2.84 -2.75 -1.69
N TYR A 38 -3.65 -2.86 -0.66
CA TYR A 38 -4.26 -4.12 -0.23
C TYR A 38 -5.71 -4.14 -0.67
N THR A 39 -6.09 -5.21 -1.33
CA THR A 39 -7.41 -5.37 -1.93
C THR A 39 -8.21 -6.45 -1.20
N PRO A 40 -9.53 -6.38 -1.17
CA PRO A 40 -10.35 -7.47 -0.65
C PRO A 40 -10.24 -8.69 -1.58
N ALA A 41 -10.45 -9.89 -1.03
CA ALA A 41 -10.32 -11.15 -1.77
C ALA A 41 -11.12 -11.18 -3.09
N CYS A 42 -12.27 -10.51 -3.13
CA CYS A 42 -13.10 -10.43 -4.33
C CYS A 42 -12.52 -9.55 -5.45
N ALA A 43 -11.46 -8.77 -5.17
CA ALA A 43 -10.79 -7.89 -6.11
C ALA A 43 -9.38 -8.38 -6.52
N GLU A 44 -8.95 -9.55 -6.03
CA GLU A 44 -7.65 -10.17 -6.35
C GLU A 44 -7.61 -10.73 -7.78
N ARG A 45 -8.01 -9.91 -8.75
CA ARG A 45 -8.16 -10.29 -10.16
C ARG A 45 -6.85 -10.69 -10.81
N LEU A 46 -5.77 -9.99 -10.49
CA LEU A 46 -4.42 -10.28 -10.98
C LEU A 46 -3.96 -11.66 -10.48
N ALA A 47 -4.12 -11.94 -9.18
CA ALA A 47 -3.76 -13.21 -8.58
C ALA A 47 -4.62 -14.35 -9.14
N TRP A 48 -5.92 -14.15 -9.30
CA TRP A 48 -6.80 -15.14 -9.90
C TRP A 48 -6.38 -15.50 -11.31
N LEU A 49 -6.00 -14.51 -12.13
CA LEU A 49 -5.64 -14.73 -13.53
C LEU A 49 -4.24 -15.35 -13.69
N THR A 50 -3.26 -14.91 -12.89
CA THR A 50 -1.84 -15.19 -13.13
C THR A 50 -1.19 -16.09 -12.10
N GLY A 51 -1.79 -16.22 -10.91
CA GLY A 51 -1.17 -16.83 -9.73
C GLY A 51 -0.29 -15.89 -8.92
N PHE A 52 0.01 -14.70 -9.41
CA PHE A 52 0.87 -13.73 -8.71
C PHE A 52 0.14 -13.05 -7.55
N THR A 53 0.64 -13.24 -6.32
CA THR A 53 0.01 -12.76 -5.07
C THR A 53 0.69 -11.55 -4.46
N GLY A 54 1.65 -10.93 -5.14
CA GLY A 54 2.33 -9.71 -4.65
C GLY A 54 1.41 -8.49 -4.64
N SER A 55 1.58 -7.58 -3.66
CA SER A 55 0.73 -6.39 -3.49
C SER A 55 0.99 -5.25 -4.49
N ALA A 56 1.86 -5.45 -5.46
CA ALA A 56 2.13 -4.48 -6.51
C ALA A 56 2.45 -5.20 -7.83
N GLY A 57 1.66 -4.95 -8.85
CA GLY A 57 1.87 -5.55 -10.15
C GLY A 57 0.76 -5.22 -11.15
N SER A 58 0.93 -5.70 -12.35
CA SER A 58 -0.08 -5.63 -13.41
C SER A 58 0.18 -6.73 -14.44
N ALA A 59 -0.81 -7.03 -15.24
CA ALA A 59 -0.62 -7.86 -16.42
C ALA A 59 -1.13 -7.14 -17.67
N VAL A 60 -0.56 -7.52 -18.81
CA VAL A 60 -1.06 -7.18 -20.14
C VAL A 60 -1.28 -8.49 -20.89
N VAL A 61 -2.50 -8.69 -21.35
CA VAL A 61 -2.90 -9.87 -22.12
C VAL A 61 -3.17 -9.46 -23.56
N LEU A 62 -2.53 -10.13 -24.50
CA LEU A 62 -2.81 -10.04 -25.94
C LEU A 62 -3.29 -11.40 -26.45
N ALA A 63 -3.76 -11.45 -27.69
CA ALA A 63 -4.28 -12.67 -28.31
C ALA A 63 -3.32 -13.86 -28.19
N THR A 64 -2.02 -13.65 -28.42
CA THR A 64 -1.02 -14.73 -28.40
C THR A 64 0.05 -14.58 -27.34
N LYS A 65 0.24 -13.37 -26.78
CA LYS A 65 1.27 -13.06 -25.77
C LYS A 65 0.62 -12.54 -24.49
N ALA A 66 1.29 -12.77 -23.37
CA ALA A 66 0.88 -12.19 -22.09
C ALA A 66 2.10 -11.92 -21.22
N ALA A 67 2.07 -10.84 -20.43
CA ALA A 67 3.15 -10.49 -19.53
C ALA A 67 2.63 -10.04 -18.17
N VAL A 68 3.37 -10.38 -17.12
CA VAL A 68 3.16 -9.90 -15.74
C VAL A 68 4.31 -8.97 -15.38
N PHE A 69 4.00 -7.86 -14.76
CA PHE A 69 4.94 -6.82 -14.38
C PHE A 69 4.90 -6.59 -12.89
N SER A 70 6.06 -6.54 -12.25
CA SER A 70 6.19 -6.09 -10.87
C SER A 70 7.53 -5.39 -10.65
N ASP A 71 7.73 -4.79 -9.48
CA ASP A 71 8.99 -4.12 -9.14
C ASP A 71 9.96 -5.06 -8.41
N GLY A 72 11.15 -4.53 -8.04
CA GLY A 72 12.24 -5.31 -7.44
C GLY A 72 11.87 -6.04 -6.15
N ARG A 73 10.81 -5.66 -5.47
CA ARG A 73 10.33 -6.34 -4.26
C ARG A 73 9.80 -7.75 -4.53
N TYR A 74 9.30 -8.00 -5.74
CA TYR A 74 8.54 -9.20 -6.11
C TYR A 74 9.16 -10.03 -7.22
N THR A 75 10.33 -9.67 -7.75
CA THR A 75 10.94 -10.41 -8.88
C THR A 75 11.15 -11.89 -8.60
N THR A 76 11.56 -12.24 -7.38
CA THR A 76 11.76 -13.63 -6.96
C THR A 76 10.42 -14.34 -6.80
N GLN A 77 9.47 -13.74 -6.10
CA GLN A 77 8.12 -14.29 -5.89
C GLN A 77 7.40 -14.50 -7.22
N MET A 78 7.42 -13.50 -8.11
CA MET A 78 6.80 -13.60 -9.43
C MET A 78 7.38 -14.77 -10.24
N ALA A 79 8.70 -15.00 -10.18
CA ALA A 79 9.33 -16.14 -10.87
C ALA A 79 8.95 -17.51 -10.27
N GLN A 80 8.51 -17.55 -9.02
CA GLN A 80 8.08 -18.77 -8.34
C GLN A 80 6.59 -19.06 -8.52
N GLU A 81 5.74 -18.03 -8.56
CA GLU A 81 4.29 -18.16 -8.56
C GLU A 81 3.68 -18.18 -9.98
N VAL A 82 4.31 -17.51 -10.93
CA VAL A 82 3.77 -17.33 -12.28
C VAL A 82 4.30 -18.39 -13.24
N ASP A 83 3.40 -19.07 -13.95
CA ASP A 83 3.77 -20.07 -14.97
C ASP A 83 4.46 -19.40 -16.17
N SER A 84 5.76 -19.63 -16.31
CA SER A 84 6.59 -19.06 -17.40
C SER A 84 6.24 -19.60 -18.79
N ALA A 85 5.47 -20.69 -18.90
CA ALA A 85 4.96 -21.17 -20.18
C ALA A 85 3.79 -20.31 -20.69
N LEU A 86 3.09 -19.60 -19.81
CA LEU A 86 1.93 -18.76 -20.12
C LEU A 86 2.28 -17.27 -20.17
N TRP A 87 3.21 -16.84 -19.31
CA TRP A 87 3.48 -15.44 -19.02
C TRP A 87 4.95 -15.08 -19.12
N THR A 88 5.23 -13.91 -19.68
CA THR A 88 6.54 -13.29 -19.57
C THR A 88 6.60 -12.44 -18.29
N CYS A 89 7.47 -12.81 -17.35
CA CYS A 89 7.69 -12.05 -16.11
C CYS A 89 8.69 -10.91 -16.34
N LEU A 90 8.30 -9.67 -16.08
CA LEU A 90 9.07 -8.47 -16.39
C LEU A 90 9.17 -7.52 -15.20
N HIS A 91 10.36 -6.91 -15.06
CA HIS A 91 10.57 -5.86 -14.07
C HIS A 91 10.00 -4.53 -14.59
N SER A 92 9.01 -3.98 -13.89
CA SER A 92 8.21 -2.83 -14.33
C SER A 92 8.99 -1.52 -14.55
N LEU A 93 10.15 -1.34 -13.86
CA LEU A 93 11.01 -0.18 -14.08
C LEU A 93 11.95 -0.35 -15.30
N ASN A 94 12.39 -1.58 -15.58
CA ASN A 94 13.28 -1.87 -16.71
C ASN A 94 12.51 -1.99 -18.02
N THR A 95 11.34 -2.61 -17.94
CA THR A 95 10.40 -2.76 -19.05
C THR A 95 9.00 -2.35 -18.59
N PRO A 96 8.67 -1.06 -18.63
CA PRO A 96 7.33 -0.58 -18.27
C PRO A 96 6.24 -1.27 -19.11
N PRO A 97 5.05 -1.55 -18.53
CA PRO A 97 3.96 -2.20 -19.25
C PRO A 97 3.58 -1.51 -20.57
N ALA A 98 3.55 -0.18 -20.58
CA ALA A 98 3.27 0.58 -21.81
C ALA A 98 4.36 0.42 -22.87
N THR A 99 5.64 0.36 -22.49
CA THR A 99 6.76 0.10 -23.41
C THR A 99 6.67 -1.29 -24.02
N TRP A 100 6.36 -2.30 -23.19
CA TRP A 100 6.17 -3.67 -23.67
C TRP A 100 4.98 -3.76 -24.63
N LEU A 101 3.87 -3.13 -24.29
CA LEU A 101 2.69 -3.09 -25.16
C LEU A 101 3.00 -2.44 -26.50
N ALA A 102 3.67 -1.29 -26.51
CA ALA A 102 4.05 -0.57 -27.72
C ALA A 102 4.93 -1.38 -28.68
N THR A 103 5.77 -2.27 -28.13
CA THR A 103 6.69 -3.11 -28.95
C THR A 103 6.10 -4.47 -29.32
N THR A 104 4.99 -4.86 -28.70
CA THR A 104 4.45 -6.24 -28.81
C THR A 104 3.10 -6.30 -29.49
N ALA A 105 2.25 -5.29 -29.32
CA ALA A 105 0.95 -5.22 -29.95
C ALA A 105 1.06 -4.93 -31.45
N THR A 106 0.10 -5.40 -32.20
CA THR A 106 -0.02 -5.10 -33.64
C THR A 106 -0.56 -3.67 -33.80
N PRO A 107 -0.05 -2.87 -34.76
CA PRO A 107 -0.63 -1.57 -35.09
C PRO A 107 -2.14 -1.68 -35.36
N GLY A 108 -2.93 -0.75 -34.84
CA GLY A 108 -4.38 -0.76 -34.92
C GLY A 108 -5.08 -1.54 -33.80
N SER A 109 -4.33 -2.19 -32.89
CA SER A 109 -4.93 -3.00 -31.80
C SER A 109 -5.82 -2.17 -30.89
N ARG A 110 -6.93 -2.77 -30.48
CA ARG A 110 -7.92 -2.26 -29.51
C ARG A 110 -7.65 -2.91 -28.15
N ILE A 111 -7.12 -2.13 -27.21
CA ILE A 111 -6.73 -2.63 -25.89
C ILE A 111 -7.76 -2.18 -24.86
N GLY A 112 -8.46 -3.17 -24.27
CA GLY A 112 -9.45 -2.97 -23.23
C GLY A 112 -8.81 -2.55 -21.89
N TYR A 113 -9.53 -1.78 -21.11
CA TYR A 113 -9.23 -1.50 -19.71
C TYR A 113 -10.52 -1.25 -18.94
N ASP A 114 -10.57 -1.65 -17.67
CA ASP A 114 -11.67 -1.29 -16.79
C ASP A 114 -11.43 0.10 -16.18
N PRO A 115 -12.27 1.11 -16.52
CA PRO A 115 -12.09 2.48 -16.02
C PRO A 115 -12.34 2.63 -14.51
N ARG A 116 -12.93 1.62 -13.84
CA ARG A 116 -13.21 1.64 -12.40
C ARG A 116 -11.99 1.25 -11.56
N VAL A 117 -11.01 0.54 -12.13
CA VAL A 117 -9.83 0.03 -11.41
C VAL A 117 -8.51 0.64 -11.90
N MET A 118 -8.56 1.65 -12.75
CA MET A 118 -7.37 2.36 -13.24
C MET A 118 -7.50 3.87 -12.98
N SER A 119 -6.45 4.47 -12.41
CA SER A 119 -6.34 5.92 -12.30
C SER A 119 -5.91 6.56 -13.62
N GLN A 120 -6.19 7.86 -13.77
CA GLN A 120 -5.73 8.62 -14.92
C GLN A 120 -4.20 8.62 -15.05
N SER A 121 -3.49 8.71 -13.93
CA SER A 121 -2.03 8.65 -13.90
C SER A 121 -1.50 7.29 -14.35
N ALA A 122 -2.15 6.20 -13.98
CA ALA A 122 -1.76 4.85 -14.42
C ALA A 122 -2.07 4.60 -15.91
N LEU A 123 -3.16 5.17 -16.42
CA LEU A 123 -3.55 5.02 -17.83
C LEU A 123 -2.72 5.90 -18.78
N ARG A 124 -2.24 7.04 -18.30
CA ARG A 124 -1.52 8.04 -19.11
C ARG A 124 -0.38 7.50 -20.00
N PRO A 125 0.53 6.61 -19.51
CA PRO A 125 1.58 6.06 -20.36
C PRO A 125 1.05 5.29 -21.58
N PHE A 126 -0.10 4.65 -21.46
CA PHE A 126 -0.71 3.87 -22.53
C PHE A 126 -1.40 4.76 -23.57
N LEU A 127 -1.95 5.92 -23.16
CA LEU A 127 -2.57 6.90 -24.06
C LEU A 127 -1.57 7.50 -25.07
N SER A 128 -0.28 7.44 -24.79
CA SER A 128 0.77 7.97 -25.67
C SER A 128 1.32 6.95 -26.67
N ILE A 129 0.80 5.72 -26.69
CA ILE A 129 1.25 4.69 -27.63
C ILE A 129 0.60 4.96 -28.99
N PRO A 130 1.38 5.18 -30.06
CA PRO A 130 0.82 5.38 -31.38
C PRO A 130 0.17 4.08 -31.90
N ASP A 131 -0.81 4.22 -32.76
CA ASP A 131 -1.49 3.13 -33.45
C ASP A 131 -2.15 2.08 -32.52
N ILE A 132 -2.49 2.48 -31.28
CA ILE A 132 -3.26 1.68 -30.33
C ILE A 132 -4.48 2.48 -29.89
N THR A 133 -5.64 1.82 -29.84
CA THR A 133 -6.87 2.39 -29.31
C THR A 133 -7.15 1.80 -27.94
N LEU A 134 -7.18 2.64 -26.89
CA LEU A 134 -7.64 2.20 -25.56
C LEU A 134 -9.16 2.24 -25.51
N VAL A 135 -9.76 1.14 -25.10
CA VAL A 135 -11.22 0.95 -25.05
C VAL A 135 -11.66 0.72 -23.61
N PRO A 136 -12.43 1.62 -23.00
CA PRO A 136 -13.01 1.35 -21.69
C PRO A 136 -14.03 0.21 -21.80
N THR A 137 -13.99 -0.72 -20.86
CA THR A 137 -14.98 -1.79 -20.78
C THR A 137 -16.14 -1.39 -19.87
N ASP A 138 -17.34 -1.81 -20.17
CA ASP A 138 -18.54 -1.51 -19.37
C ASP A 138 -18.51 -2.22 -18.01
N HIS A 139 -17.87 -3.37 -17.95
CA HIS A 139 -17.67 -4.18 -16.75
C HIS A 139 -16.29 -4.84 -16.79
N ASN A 140 -15.84 -5.35 -15.65
CA ASN A 140 -14.57 -6.08 -15.57
C ASN A 140 -14.75 -7.48 -16.18
N LEU A 141 -14.00 -7.76 -17.26
CA LEU A 141 -14.12 -9.03 -17.98
C LEU A 141 -13.70 -10.24 -17.12
N ILE A 142 -12.77 -10.04 -16.17
CA ILE A 142 -12.33 -11.11 -15.26
C ILE A 142 -13.45 -11.47 -14.30
N ASP A 143 -14.20 -10.50 -13.79
CA ASP A 143 -15.30 -10.73 -12.86
C ASP A 143 -16.38 -11.64 -13.45
N SER A 144 -16.64 -11.53 -14.74
CA SER A 144 -17.61 -12.36 -15.47
C SER A 144 -17.13 -13.81 -15.64
N LEU A 145 -15.81 -14.04 -15.60
CA LEU A 145 -15.20 -15.36 -15.74
C LEU A 145 -14.93 -16.04 -14.40
N TRP A 146 -14.99 -15.28 -13.31
CA TRP A 146 -14.63 -15.76 -11.98
C TRP A 146 -15.85 -16.32 -11.25
N ALA A 147 -16.22 -17.56 -11.57
CA ALA A 147 -17.45 -18.19 -11.08
C ALA A 147 -17.53 -18.32 -9.53
N ASP A 148 -16.40 -18.57 -8.88
CA ASP A 148 -16.24 -18.70 -7.42
C ASP A 148 -15.69 -17.42 -6.75
N ARG A 149 -15.94 -16.26 -7.36
CA ARG A 149 -15.51 -14.97 -6.85
C ARG A 149 -16.02 -14.74 -5.42
N PRO A 150 -15.14 -14.42 -4.45
CA PRO A 150 -15.56 -14.09 -3.09
C PRO A 150 -16.56 -12.94 -3.06
N THR A 151 -17.40 -12.91 -2.03
CA THR A 151 -18.33 -11.81 -1.80
C THR A 151 -17.61 -10.56 -1.31
N LEU A 152 -18.22 -9.39 -1.51
CA LEU A 152 -17.75 -8.14 -0.93
C LEU A 152 -17.71 -8.24 0.60
N PRO A 153 -16.73 -7.58 1.25
CA PRO A 153 -16.66 -7.53 2.70
C PRO A 153 -17.91 -6.87 3.29
N THR A 154 -18.37 -7.40 4.42
CA THR A 154 -19.58 -6.92 5.12
C THR A 154 -19.32 -6.51 6.57
N ALA A 155 -18.04 -6.35 6.95
CA ALA A 155 -17.68 -5.99 8.30
C ALA A 155 -18.28 -4.63 8.70
N PRO A 156 -18.83 -4.49 9.94
CA PRO A 156 -19.41 -3.24 10.37
C PRO A 156 -18.34 -2.17 10.58
N ALA A 157 -18.69 -0.94 10.27
CA ALA A 157 -17.94 0.23 10.68
C ALA A 157 -18.00 0.42 12.20
N PHE A 158 -17.00 1.04 12.78
CA PHE A 158 -16.97 1.44 14.17
C PHE A 158 -16.35 2.83 14.36
N ILE A 159 -16.71 3.48 15.47
CA ILE A 159 -16.26 4.83 15.80
C ILE A 159 -14.76 4.79 16.16
N HIS A 160 -14.01 5.76 15.66
CA HIS A 160 -12.67 6.08 16.14
C HIS A 160 -12.73 7.30 17.06
N PRO A 161 -12.66 7.11 18.40
CA PRO A 161 -12.89 8.16 19.38
C PRO A 161 -11.92 9.33 19.29
N LEU A 162 -12.35 10.49 19.76
CA LEU A 162 -11.52 11.71 19.78
C LEU A 162 -10.26 11.57 20.64
N ASP A 163 -10.29 10.72 21.65
CA ASP A 163 -9.12 10.40 22.48
C ASP A 163 -7.94 9.84 21.66
N TYR A 164 -8.22 9.26 20.50
CA TYR A 164 -7.23 8.76 19.54
C TYR A 164 -7.11 9.64 18.31
N ALA A 165 -8.23 10.14 17.79
CA ALA A 165 -8.27 10.95 16.59
C ALA A 165 -7.74 12.39 16.80
N GLY A 166 -7.91 12.94 18.01
CA GLY A 166 -7.43 14.27 18.42
C GLY A 166 -8.12 15.46 17.76
N GLU A 167 -8.92 15.23 16.70
CA GLU A 167 -9.65 16.28 15.98
C GLU A 167 -11.00 15.77 15.53
N ALA A 168 -12.06 16.58 15.74
CA ALA A 168 -13.41 16.22 15.35
C ALA A 168 -13.60 16.18 13.83
N SER A 169 -14.42 15.24 13.33
CA SER A 169 -14.78 15.14 11.92
C SER A 169 -15.32 16.46 11.36
N ALA A 170 -16.17 17.17 12.11
CA ALA A 170 -16.71 18.46 11.69
C ALA A 170 -15.60 19.51 11.42
N THR A 171 -14.56 19.56 12.27
CA THR A 171 -13.41 20.45 12.08
C THR A 171 -12.61 20.06 10.84
N LYS A 172 -12.32 18.78 10.66
CA LYS A 172 -11.62 18.27 9.48
C LYS A 172 -12.38 18.62 8.20
N ARG A 173 -13.69 18.38 8.16
CA ARG A 173 -14.56 18.70 7.01
C ARG A 173 -14.58 20.20 6.71
N ALA A 174 -14.68 21.06 7.74
CA ALA A 174 -14.65 22.50 7.59
C ALA A 174 -13.32 23.00 7.00
N ASN A 175 -12.21 22.42 7.41
CA ASN A 175 -10.88 22.73 6.85
C ASN A 175 -10.79 22.34 5.36
N ILE A 176 -11.26 21.14 5.00
CA ILE A 176 -11.33 20.71 3.60
C ILE A 176 -12.25 21.60 2.78
N ALA A 177 -13.43 21.93 3.31
CA ALA A 177 -14.38 22.83 2.63
C ALA A 177 -13.78 24.23 2.36
N THR A 178 -12.96 24.72 3.28
CA THR A 178 -12.23 25.98 3.11
C THR A 178 -11.21 25.89 1.97
N GLU A 179 -10.49 24.78 1.87
CA GLU A 179 -9.54 24.53 0.78
C GLU A 179 -10.28 24.45 -0.57
N LEU A 180 -11.39 23.71 -0.64
CA LEU A 180 -12.21 23.62 -1.85
C LEU A 180 -12.70 24.99 -2.32
N LYS A 181 -13.20 25.82 -1.41
CA LYS A 181 -13.59 27.21 -1.72
C LYS A 181 -12.44 28.04 -2.29
N THR A 182 -11.25 27.91 -1.70
CA THR A 182 -10.05 28.60 -2.17
C THR A 182 -9.65 28.18 -3.59
N LEU A 183 -9.86 26.91 -3.93
CA LEU A 183 -9.64 26.35 -5.27
C LEU A 183 -10.80 26.63 -6.26
N GLY A 184 -11.89 27.25 -5.81
CA GLY A 184 -13.09 27.47 -6.61
C GLY A 184 -13.79 26.16 -6.99
N GLN A 185 -13.70 25.14 -6.15
CA GLN A 185 -14.33 23.83 -6.36
C GLN A 185 -15.60 23.71 -5.51
N SER A 186 -16.63 23.10 -6.08
CA SER A 186 -17.90 22.82 -5.39
C SER A 186 -17.81 21.59 -4.49
N ALA A 187 -17.01 20.60 -4.91
CA ALA A 187 -16.78 19.36 -4.18
C ALA A 187 -15.48 18.68 -4.65
N ALA A 188 -15.08 17.63 -3.93
CA ALA A 188 -14.00 16.71 -4.32
C ALA A 188 -14.42 15.25 -4.10
N ILE A 189 -13.94 14.36 -5.00
CA ILE A 189 -14.13 12.91 -4.89
C ILE A 189 -13.02 12.31 -4.03
N LEU A 190 -13.37 11.45 -3.09
CA LEU A 190 -12.47 10.62 -2.31
C LEU A 190 -12.71 9.14 -2.63
N SER A 191 -11.68 8.44 -3.09
CA SER A 191 -11.69 6.98 -3.28
C SER A 191 -10.78 6.26 -2.27
N ASP A 192 -9.78 6.96 -1.71
CA ASP A 192 -8.93 6.38 -0.67
C ASP A 192 -9.74 6.17 0.61
N SER A 193 -10.04 4.89 0.91
CA SER A 193 -10.76 4.52 2.13
C SER A 193 -10.08 4.99 3.41
N ALA A 194 -8.74 5.14 3.43
CA ALA A 194 -8.01 5.68 4.57
C ALA A 194 -8.26 7.20 4.74
N SER A 195 -8.39 7.95 3.65
CA SER A 195 -8.78 9.37 3.69
C SER A 195 -10.19 9.56 4.23
N ILE A 196 -11.14 8.72 3.79
CA ILE A 196 -12.52 8.73 4.28
C ILE A 196 -12.57 8.37 5.77
N ALA A 197 -11.88 7.29 6.17
CA ALA A 197 -11.81 6.84 7.56
C ALA A 197 -11.20 7.90 8.49
N TRP A 198 -10.15 8.61 8.03
CA TRP A 198 -9.55 9.72 8.75
C TRP A 198 -10.50 10.92 8.86
N LEU A 199 -11.15 11.30 7.75
CA LEU A 199 -12.03 12.46 7.69
C LEU A 199 -13.24 12.32 8.63
N LEU A 200 -13.85 11.12 8.63
CA LEU A 200 -15.10 10.85 9.36
C LEU A 200 -14.86 10.27 10.76
N ASN A 201 -13.61 10.00 11.14
CA ASN A 201 -13.26 9.32 12.39
C ASN A 201 -14.02 7.99 12.56
N ILE A 202 -14.04 7.19 11.52
CA ILE A 202 -14.56 5.82 11.53
C ILE A 202 -13.49 4.84 11.10
N ARG A 203 -13.63 3.60 11.49
CA ARG A 203 -12.77 2.48 11.08
C ARG A 203 -13.65 1.29 10.70
N GLY A 204 -13.05 0.26 10.15
CA GLY A 204 -13.70 -0.98 9.75
C GLY A 204 -12.70 -2.12 9.63
N ALA A 205 -13.13 -3.23 9.05
CA ALA A 205 -12.31 -4.42 8.88
C ALA A 205 -12.50 -5.04 7.47
N ASP A 206 -12.76 -4.22 6.46
CA ASP A 206 -12.99 -4.70 5.11
C ASP A 206 -11.71 -5.18 4.42
N ILE A 207 -10.57 -4.63 4.82
CA ILE A 207 -9.24 -4.99 4.29
C ILE A 207 -8.41 -5.63 5.40
N PRO A 208 -7.81 -6.80 5.17
CA PRO A 208 -6.88 -7.38 6.13
C PRO A 208 -5.78 -6.39 6.52
N CYS A 209 -5.44 -6.36 7.78
CA CYS A 209 -4.38 -5.51 8.34
C CYS A 209 -4.61 -3.98 8.25
N THR A 210 -5.66 -3.53 7.57
CA THR A 210 -5.93 -2.11 7.38
C THR A 210 -7.32 -1.76 7.92
N PRO A 211 -7.44 -0.96 8.99
CA PRO A 211 -8.72 -0.75 9.68
C PRO A 211 -9.60 0.29 8.95
N VAL A 212 -10.08 -0.04 7.77
CA VAL A 212 -10.92 0.83 6.93
C VAL A 212 -12.24 0.16 6.57
N VAL A 213 -13.24 0.99 6.28
CA VAL A 213 -14.46 0.63 5.58
C VAL A 213 -14.28 1.01 4.12
N LEU A 214 -14.52 0.09 3.21
CA LEU A 214 -14.52 0.37 1.78
C LEU A 214 -15.73 1.26 1.44
N ALA A 215 -15.46 2.47 1.01
CA ALA A 215 -16.43 3.48 0.69
C ALA A 215 -15.87 4.48 -0.32
N PHE A 216 -16.75 5.19 -1.01
CA PHE A 216 -16.42 6.42 -1.73
C PHE A 216 -17.08 7.59 -1.03
N ALA A 217 -16.54 8.79 -1.21
CA ALA A 217 -17.17 9.99 -0.69
C ALA A 217 -17.05 11.16 -1.67
N MET A 218 -18.03 12.04 -1.63
CA MET A 218 -17.95 13.37 -2.23
C MET A 218 -18.06 14.40 -1.12
N VAL A 219 -16.98 15.14 -0.89
CA VAL A 219 -16.91 16.20 0.12
C VAL A 219 -17.24 17.51 -0.54
N HIS A 220 -18.21 18.23 0.01
CA HIS A 220 -18.69 19.49 -0.55
C HIS A 220 -18.04 20.72 0.09
N ALA A 221 -18.05 21.84 -0.65
CA ALA A 221 -17.54 23.12 -0.17
C ALA A 221 -18.36 23.73 0.98
N ASP A 222 -19.52 23.18 1.32
CA ASP A 222 -20.31 23.52 2.52
C ASP A 222 -20.02 22.61 3.73
N ALA A 223 -19.01 21.74 3.63
CA ALA A 223 -18.60 20.75 4.61
C ALA A 223 -19.58 19.57 4.81
N THR A 224 -20.59 19.42 3.96
CA THR A 224 -21.40 18.20 3.90
C THR A 224 -20.68 17.12 3.11
N VAL A 225 -21.07 15.85 3.29
CA VAL A 225 -20.47 14.70 2.60
C VAL A 225 -21.56 13.76 2.10
N ASP A 226 -21.49 13.36 0.85
CA ASP A 226 -22.19 12.18 0.34
C ASP A 226 -21.28 10.98 0.51
N LEU A 227 -21.64 10.04 1.38
CA LEU A 227 -20.89 8.82 1.68
C LEU A 227 -21.58 7.63 1.00
N PHE A 228 -20.88 7.02 0.05
CA PHE A 228 -21.35 5.85 -0.68
C PHE A 228 -20.76 4.58 -0.05
N VAL A 229 -21.56 3.90 0.73
CA VAL A 229 -21.20 2.72 1.50
C VAL A 229 -22.45 1.85 1.69
N SER A 230 -22.30 0.53 1.71
CA SER A 230 -23.43 -0.33 2.07
C SER A 230 -23.93 0.04 3.47
N GLN A 231 -25.19 0.46 3.57
CA GLN A 231 -25.77 0.91 4.83
C GLN A 231 -25.86 -0.23 5.86
N ALA A 232 -25.83 -1.48 5.40
CA ALA A 232 -25.72 -2.65 6.29
C ALA A 232 -24.43 -2.65 7.13
N LYS A 233 -23.39 -1.95 6.68
CA LYS A 233 -22.14 -1.79 7.41
C LYS A 233 -22.17 -0.63 8.44
N ILE A 234 -23.21 0.17 8.48
CA ILE A 234 -23.31 1.37 9.33
C ILE A 234 -24.24 1.09 10.52
N PRO A 235 -23.72 0.66 11.66
CA PRO A 235 -24.52 0.48 12.88
C PRO A 235 -25.14 1.80 13.36
N ALA A 236 -26.17 1.70 14.21
CA ALA A 236 -26.94 2.86 14.67
C ALA A 236 -26.10 3.90 15.43
N ASP A 237 -25.13 3.48 16.21
CA ASP A 237 -24.17 4.35 16.91
C ASP A 237 -23.25 5.09 15.93
N VAL A 238 -22.74 4.41 14.92
CA VAL A 238 -21.93 5.03 13.84
C VAL A 238 -22.78 6.01 13.05
N LYS A 239 -24.03 5.68 12.74
CA LYS A 239 -24.95 6.60 12.06
C LYS A 239 -25.19 7.87 12.89
N THR A 240 -25.38 7.73 14.20
CA THR A 240 -25.51 8.85 15.14
C THR A 240 -24.23 9.69 15.19
N TRP A 241 -23.06 9.03 15.20
CA TRP A 241 -21.75 9.68 15.19
C TRP A 241 -21.52 10.52 13.93
N LEU A 242 -21.87 10.00 12.77
CA LEU A 242 -21.73 10.71 11.48
C LEU A 242 -22.58 11.98 11.45
N GLY A 243 -23.77 11.95 12.03
CA GLY A 243 -24.67 13.12 12.13
C GLY A 243 -25.35 13.47 10.81
N PRO A 244 -26.14 14.57 10.79
CA PRO A 244 -27.00 14.93 9.65
C PRO A 244 -26.24 15.48 8.44
N ASP A 245 -25.01 15.97 8.62
CA ASP A 245 -24.20 16.53 7.52
C ASP A 245 -23.63 15.44 6.60
N ILE A 246 -23.72 14.16 6.97
CA ILE A 246 -23.26 13.04 6.19
C ILE A 246 -24.46 12.30 5.62
N ARG A 247 -24.66 12.42 4.31
CA ARG A 247 -25.72 11.73 3.58
C ARG A 247 -25.23 10.33 3.17
N LEU A 248 -25.91 9.29 3.66
CA LEU A 248 -25.58 7.90 3.36
C LEU A 248 -26.29 7.45 2.08
N HIS A 249 -25.53 6.88 1.17
CA HIS A 249 -26.01 6.31 -0.09
C HIS A 249 -25.50 4.89 -0.25
N GLU A 250 -26.30 4.01 -0.85
CA GLU A 250 -25.77 2.73 -1.35
C GLU A 250 -24.79 3.00 -2.51
N PRO A 251 -23.73 2.18 -2.69
CA PRO A 251 -22.72 2.40 -3.73
C PRO A 251 -23.30 2.49 -5.14
N GLU A 252 -24.38 1.77 -5.42
CA GLU A 252 -25.08 1.74 -6.72
C GLU A 252 -25.69 3.11 -7.09
N HIS A 253 -25.98 3.93 -6.12
CA HIS A 253 -26.53 5.28 -6.35
C HIS A 253 -25.47 6.31 -6.73
N MET A 254 -24.19 5.97 -6.67
CA MET A 254 -23.08 6.92 -6.91
C MET A 254 -23.17 7.55 -8.30
N GLN A 255 -23.38 6.75 -9.35
CA GLN A 255 -23.52 7.28 -10.71
C GLN A 255 -24.67 8.28 -10.83
N ALA A 256 -25.82 7.99 -10.21
CA ALA A 256 -26.97 8.86 -10.25
C ALA A 256 -26.74 10.21 -9.53
N VAL A 257 -25.96 10.20 -8.43
CA VAL A 257 -25.57 11.44 -7.72
C VAL A 257 -24.59 12.25 -8.55
N LEU A 258 -23.53 11.62 -9.10
CA LEU A 258 -22.53 12.29 -9.93
C LEU A 258 -23.15 12.87 -11.22
N SER A 259 -24.14 12.20 -11.81
CA SER A 259 -24.83 12.68 -13.02
C SER A 259 -25.64 13.96 -12.82
N ARG A 260 -25.83 14.42 -11.57
CA ARG A 260 -26.50 15.68 -11.24
C ARG A 260 -25.54 16.87 -11.09
N MET A 261 -24.24 16.67 -11.29
CA MET A 261 -23.20 17.68 -11.05
C MET A 261 -22.97 18.63 -12.25
N SER A 262 -23.96 18.79 -13.13
CA SER A 262 -23.88 19.73 -14.28
C SER A 262 -23.49 21.15 -13.84
N GLY A 263 -22.50 21.73 -14.51
CA GLY A 263 -21.97 23.06 -14.20
C GLY A 263 -21.10 23.17 -12.94
N ALA A 264 -21.02 22.11 -12.13
CA ALA A 264 -20.18 22.09 -10.94
C ALA A 264 -18.69 21.91 -11.28
N ARG A 265 -17.81 22.45 -10.46
CA ARG A 265 -16.36 22.25 -10.54
C ARG A 265 -15.94 21.22 -9.48
N ILE A 266 -15.53 20.04 -9.91
CA ILE A 266 -15.27 18.90 -9.02
C ILE A 266 -13.80 18.54 -9.01
N GLY A 267 -13.19 18.51 -7.82
CA GLY A 267 -11.82 18.01 -7.60
C GLY A 267 -11.77 16.48 -7.78
N VAL A 268 -10.87 16.01 -8.65
CA VAL A 268 -10.62 14.59 -8.87
C VAL A 268 -9.11 14.39 -8.89
N ASP A 269 -8.61 13.55 -7.99
CA ASP A 269 -7.17 13.24 -7.95
C ASP A 269 -6.82 12.26 -9.07
N PRO A 270 -5.98 12.66 -10.04
CA PRO A 270 -5.61 11.79 -11.15
C PRO A 270 -4.79 10.56 -10.71
N ALA A 271 -4.27 10.51 -9.49
CA ALA A 271 -3.49 9.39 -8.98
C ALA A 271 -4.32 8.40 -8.14
N SER A 272 -5.27 8.89 -7.36
CA SER A 272 -6.05 8.07 -6.41
C SER A 272 -7.53 7.90 -6.77
N ASN A 273 -8.05 8.59 -7.81
CA ASN A 273 -9.39 8.34 -8.31
C ASN A 273 -9.36 7.55 -9.63
N ALA A 274 -10.30 6.64 -9.78
CA ALA A 274 -10.48 5.88 -11.00
C ALA A 274 -10.93 6.79 -12.18
N VAL A 275 -10.53 6.45 -13.39
CA VAL A 275 -10.89 7.19 -14.63
C VAL A 275 -12.41 7.31 -14.78
N TRP A 276 -13.14 6.32 -14.32
CA TRP A 276 -14.59 6.28 -14.33
C TRP A 276 -15.23 7.55 -13.73
N PHE A 277 -14.69 8.08 -12.64
CA PHE A 277 -15.21 9.33 -12.03
C PHE A 277 -15.12 10.50 -12.99
N THR A 278 -13.98 10.65 -13.66
CA THR A 278 -13.78 11.71 -14.67
C THR A 278 -14.80 11.56 -15.79
N GLN A 279 -14.97 10.36 -16.35
CA GLN A 279 -15.91 10.09 -17.44
C GLN A 279 -17.36 10.41 -17.06
N VAL A 280 -17.82 9.98 -15.88
CA VAL A 280 -19.19 10.22 -15.43
C VAL A 280 -19.43 11.71 -15.20
N LEU A 281 -18.50 12.42 -14.58
CA LEU A 281 -18.62 13.85 -14.30
C LEU A 281 -18.60 14.70 -15.57
N GLU A 282 -17.71 14.42 -16.51
CA GLU A 282 -17.64 15.11 -17.81
C GLU A 282 -18.90 14.88 -18.63
N ASN A 283 -19.41 13.64 -18.67
CA ASN A 283 -20.68 13.30 -19.32
C ASN A 283 -21.88 13.99 -18.68
N ALA A 284 -21.82 14.31 -17.39
CA ALA A 284 -22.83 15.08 -16.68
C ALA A 284 -22.73 16.60 -16.94
N GLY A 285 -21.70 17.06 -17.66
CA GLY A 285 -21.43 18.49 -17.88
C GLY A 285 -20.77 19.19 -16.71
N ALA A 286 -20.12 18.46 -15.80
CA ALA A 286 -19.28 19.04 -14.75
C ALA A 286 -17.90 19.39 -15.30
N THR A 287 -17.24 20.35 -14.66
CA THR A 287 -15.82 20.66 -14.92
C THR A 287 -14.95 19.85 -13.94
N VAL A 288 -14.21 18.86 -14.44
CA VAL A 288 -13.25 18.11 -13.65
C VAL A 288 -12.00 18.95 -13.42
N CYS A 289 -11.61 19.11 -12.15
CA CYS A 289 -10.42 19.82 -11.72
C CYS A 289 -9.38 18.82 -11.21
N PRO A 290 -8.27 18.56 -11.95
CA PRO A 290 -7.22 17.65 -11.49
C PRO A 290 -6.52 18.24 -10.26
N THR A 291 -6.85 17.73 -9.07
CA THR A 291 -6.29 18.16 -7.79
C THR A 291 -6.04 16.93 -6.91
N PRO A 292 -4.96 16.93 -6.11
CA PRO A 292 -4.73 15.84 -5.15
C PRO A 292 -5.89 15.67 -4.18
N ASP A 293 -6.05 14.46 -3.65
CA ASP A 293 -6.98 14.20 -2.53
C ASP A 293 -6.77 15.24 -1.42
N PRO A 294 -7.78 16.05 -1.07
CA PRO A 294 -7.64 17.13 -0.10
C PRO A 294 -7.35 16.61 1.32
N CYS A 295 -7.60 15.35 1.63
CA CYS A 295 -7.26 14.72 2.90
C CYS A 295 -5.81 14.24 2.96
N LEU A 296 -5.11 14.07 1.84
CA LEU A 296 -3.80 13.47 1.76
C LEU A 296 -2.76 14.15 2.66
N LEU A 297 -2.64 15.48 2.55
CA LEU A 297 -1.68 16.25 3.34
C LEU A 297 -2.09 16.45 4.80
N PRO A 298 -3.35 16.80 5.13
CA PRO A 298 -3.82 16.90 6.51
C PRO A 298 -3.66 15.57 7.26
N LYS A 299 -4.06 14.45 6.67
CA LYS A 299 -3.92 13.09 7.24
C LYS A 299 -2.46 12.73 7.54
N ALA A 300 -1.54 13.07 6.63
CA ALA A 300 -0.11 12.81 6.81
C ALA A 300 0.51 13.63 7.94
N ARG A 301 -0.05 14.80 8.27
CA ARG A 301 0.40 15.68 9.35
C ARG A 301 -0.28 15.30 10.66
N LYS A 302 0.35 14.42 11.42
CA LYS A 302 -0.20 13.93 12.68
C LYS A 302 -0.37 15.07 13.68
N ASN A 303 -1.57 15.21 14.26
CA ASN A 303 -1.84 16.13 15.36
C ASN A 303 -1.14 15.65 16.66
N ALA A 304 -1.22 16.42 17.75
CA ALA A 304 -0.52 16.10 18.99
C ALA A 304 -0.97 14.77 19.62
N THR A 305 -2.27 14.46 19.52
CA THR A 305 -2.85 13.21 20.04
C THR A 305 -2.37 12.01 19.24
N GLU A 306 -2.45 12.07 17.92
CA GLU A 306 -1.93 11.02 17.04
C GLU A 306 -0.43 10.81 17.23
N GLN A 307 0.34 11.88 17.44
CA GLN A 307 1.77 11.81 17.73
C GLN A 307 2.05 11.09 19.05
N ALA A 308 1.32 11.42 20.10
CA ALA A 308 1.47 10.77 21.41
C ALA A 308 1.07 9.29 21.33
N GLY A 309 -0.03 9.00 20.64
CA GLY A 309 -0.51 7.64 20.39
C GLY A 309 0.50 6.79 19.63
N MET A 310 1.07 7.30 18.53
CA MET A 310 2.09 6.59 17.76
C MET A 310 3.33 6.26 18.60
N ARG A 311 3.76 7.16 19.51
CA ARG A 311 4.86 6.85 20.44
C ARG A 311 4.48 5.76 21.43
N ALA A 312 3.28 5.84 22.01
CA ALA A 312 2.79 4.84 22.95
C ALA A 312 2.62 3.46 22.30
N ALA A 313 2.09 3.40 21.07
CA ALA A 313 1.97 2.19 20.30
C ALA A 313 3.33 1.53 20.04
N HIS A 314 4.36 2.32 19.66
CA HIS A 314 5.71 1.78 19.43
C HIS A 314 6.41 1.32 20.71
N LEU A 315 6.18 1.99 21.83
CA LEU A 315 6.72 1.53 23.12
C LEU A 315 6.10 0.17 23.49
N ARG A 316 4.81 0.04 23.35
CA ARG A 316 4.04 -1.17 23.62
C ARG A 316 4.45 -2.34 22.71
N ASP A 317 4.50 -2.08 21.44
CA ASP A 317 4.92 -3.07 20.44
C ASP A 317 6.39 -3.46 20.59
N GLY A 318 7.25 -2.50 20.94
CA GLY A 318 8.66 -2.73 21.26
C GLY A 318 8.86 -3.74 22.40
N VAL A 319 8.00 -3.72 23.42
CA VAL A 319 8.04 -4.75 24.48
C VAL A 319 7.71 -6.13 23.93
N ALA A 320 6.69 -6.26 23.08
CA ALA A 320 6.34 -7.54 22.45
C ALA A 320 7.49 -8.07 21.59
N VAL A 321 8.13 -7.20 20.80
CA VAL A 321 9.31 -7.56 19.98
C VAL A 321 10.50 -7.98 20.84
N CYS A 322 10.78 -7.30 21.96
CA CYS A 322 11.87 -7.71 22.87
C CYS A 322 11.60 -9.07 23.50
N ARG A 323 10.37 -9.34 23.92
CA ARG A 323 9.97 -10.64 24.46
C ARG A 323 10.11 -11.74 23.39
N PHE A 324 9.73 -11.45 22.17
CA PHE A 324 9.91 -12.35 21.04
C PHE A 324 11.39 -12.67 20.78
N LEU A 325 12.24 -11.64 20.75
CA LEU A 325 13.69 -11.84 20.56
C LEU A 325 14.32 -12.70 21.65
N HIS A 326 13.93 -12.45 22.91
CA HIS A 326 14.37 -13.27 24.03
C HIS A 326 13.86 -14.72 23.93
N TRP A 327 12.60 -14.90 23.57
CA TRP A 327 12.04 -16.24 23.36
C TRP A 327 12.76 -16.97 22.22
N LEU A 328 13.03 -16.27 21.09
CA LEU A 328 13.72 -16.84 19.94
C LEU A 328 15.11 -17.35 20.33
N ASP A 329 15.84 -16.58 21.13
CA ASP A 329 17.19 -16.93 21.60
C ASP A 329 17.19 -18.10 22.60
N THR A 330 16.20 -18.18 23.48
CA THR A 330 16.20 -19.14 24.60
C THR A 330 15.35 -20.38 24.38
N GLN A 331 14.30 -20.32 23.57
CA GLN A 331 13.28 -21.36 23.41
C GLN A 331 12.88 -21.61 21.95
N GLY A 332 13.15 -20.67 21.06
CA GLY A 332 12.70 -20.72 19.67
C GLY A 332 13.63 -21.47 18.71
N GLN A 333 14.64 -22.12 19.21
CA GLN A 333 15.59 -22.88 18.38
C GLN A 333 14.88 -24.00 17.63
N GLY A 334 15.02 -24.00 16.29
CA GLY A 334 14.40 -25.00 15.43
C GLY A 334 12.89 -24.86 15.23
N CYS A 335 12.27 -23.75 15.68
CA CYS A 335 10.90 -23.42 15.29
C CYS A 335 10.82 -23.13 13.79
N THR A 336 9.61 -23.14 13.22
CA THR A 336 9.39 -22.75 11.83
C THR A 336 9.17 -21.24 11.69
N GLU A 337 9.23 -20.73 10.46
CA GLU A 337 8.94 -19.34 10.14
C GLU A 337 7.51 -18.94 10.55
N LEU A 338 6.53 -19.84 10.35
CA LEU A 338 5.14 -19.64 10.79
C LEU A 338 5.04 -19.62 12.32
N GLU A 339 5.65 -20.61 13.01
CA GLU A 339 5.66 -20.68 14.47
C GLU A 339 6.28 -19.41 15.09
N ALA A 340 7.34 -18.88 14.47
CA ALA A 340 7.97 -17.64 14.91
C ALA A 340 7.05 -16.42 14.70
N ALA A 341 6.38 -16.33 13.57
CA ALA A 341 5.40 -15.27 13.28
C ALA A 341 4.23 -15.30 14.26
N ASP A 342 3.65 -16.49 14.47
CA ASP A 342 2.52 -16.70 15.39
C ASP A 342 2.91 -16.37 16.84
N ARG A 343 4.14 -16.70 17.23
CA ARG A 343 4.64 -16.39 18.58
C ARG A 343 4.76 -14.89 18.81
N LEU A 344 5.26 -14.15 17.82
CA LEU A 344 5.34 -12.70 17.92
C LEU A 344 3.94 -12.07 18.00
N GLU A 345 3.00 -12.56 17.20
CA GLU A 345 1.62 -12.09 17.25
C GLU A 345 0.97 -12.39 18.61
N ALA A 346 1.21 -13.57 19.17
CA ALA A 346 0.74 -13.92 20.51
C ALA A 346 1.24 -12.95 21.59
N PHE A 347 2.51 -12.53 21.55
CA PHE A 347 3.03 -11.53 22.47
C PHE A 347 2.37 -10.15 22.31
N ARG A 348 2.00 -9.76 21.09
CA ARG A 348 1.23 -8.53 20.83
C ARG A 348 -0.19 -8.63 21.35
N ALA A 349 -0.83 -9.79 21.13
CA ALA A 349 -2.22 -10.04 21.50
C ALA A 349 -2.48 -10.03 23.01
N GLU A 350 -1.45 -10.20 23.84
CA GLU A 350 -1.58 -10.04 25.30
C GLU A 350 -1.95 -8.61 25.72
N HIS A 351 -1.71 -7.63 24.85
CA HIS A 351 -2.05 -6.23 25.18
C HIS A 351 -3.47 -5.87 24.75
N ALA A 352 -4.27 -5.35 25.68
CA ALA A 352 -5.70 -5.03 25.49
C ALA A 352 -6.00 -4.08 24.31
N LEU A 353 -5.05 -3.26 23.89
CA LEU A 353 -5.19 -2.35 22.74
C LEU A 353 -4.77 -2.97 21.41
N TYR A 354 -4.28 -4.20 21.35
CA TYR A 354 -3.96 -4.85 20.10
C TYR A 354 -5.22 -5.14 19.28
N ARG A 355 -5.17 -4.85 17.98
CA ARG A 355 -6.31 -5.01 17.05
C ARG A 355 -5.97 -5.86 15.82
N GLY A 356 -4.82 -6.51 15.81
CA GLY A 356 -4.35 -7.32 14.70
C GLY A 356 -3.06 -6.79 14.10
N ALA A 357 -2.49 -7.53 13.16
CA ALA A 357 -1.30 -7.13 12.43
C ALA A 357 -1.54 -5.88 11.57
N SER A 358 -0.52 -5.05 11.36
CA SER A 358 -0.59 -3.91 10.44
C SER A 358 -0.25 -4.29 8.99
N PHE A 359 0.36 -5.44 8.81
CA PHE A 359 0.60 -6.13 7.53
C PHE A 359 0.93 -7.60 7.83
N PRO A 360 0.79 -8.51 6.85
CA PRO A 360 1.20 -9.91 7.05
C PRO A 360 2.66 -10.00 7.47
N THR A 361 2.93 -10.64 8.59
CA THR A 361 4.30 -10.76 9.13
C THR A 361 5.22 -11.43 8.12
N ILE A 362 6.33 -10.77 7.82
CA ILE A 362 7.43 -11.34 7.04
C ILE A 362 8.34 -12.05 8.04
N SER A 363 8.42 -13.37 7.94
CA SER A 363 9.24 -14.23 8.79
C SER A 363 10.06 -15.11 7.87
N GLY A 364 11.31 -14.72 7.61
CA GLY A 364 12.15 -15.36 6.59
C GLY A 364 13.49 -15.80 7.13
N SER A 365 13.80 -17.09 7.05
CA SER A 365 15.06 -17.70 7.47
C SER A 365 15.92 -18.05 6.26
N GLY A 366 17.22 -17.78 6.34
CA GLY A 366 18.17 -18.06 5.27
C GLY A 366 17.75 -17.47 3.91
N PRO A 367 17.51 -18.30 2.86
CA PRO A 367 17.14 -17.81 1.52
C PRO A 367 15.79 -17.07 1.49
N ASN A 368 14.84 -17.40 2.37
CA ASN A 368 13.55 -16.72 2.43
C ASN A 368 13.68 -15.28 2.96
N GLY A 369 14.65 -15.01 3.83
CA GLY A 369 15.00 -13.66 4.28
C GLY A 369 15.53 -12.75 3.16
N ALA A 370 15.86 -13.30 2.00
CA ALA A 370 16.27 -12.53 0.82
C ALA A 370 15.09 -12.01 -0.01
N ILE A 371 13.86 -12.38 0.27
CA ILE A 371 12.66 -11.94 -0.42
C ILE A 371 12.03 -10.79 0.36
N ILE A 372 12.02 -9.58 -0.21
CA ILE A 372 11.69 -8.33 0.49
C ILE A 372 10.28 -8.33 1.11
N HIS A 373 9.29 -8.83 0.40
CA HIS A 373 7.92 -8.98 0.86
C HIS A 373 7.53 -10.46 0.95
N TYR A 374 8.45 -11.27 1.50
CA TYR A 374 8.21 -12.69 1.68
C TYR A 374 6.92 -12.93 2.48
N ARG A 375 6.05 -13.78 1.94
CA ARG A 375 4.89 -14.33 2.64
C ARG A 375 5.15 -15.80 2.92
N VAL A 376 5.34 -16.15 4.16
CA VAL A 376 5.43 -17.54 4.57
C VAL A 376 4.07 -18.22 4.38
N THR A 377 4.06 -19.38 3.76
CA THR A 377 2.90 -20.24 3.55
C THR A 377 3.21 -21.65 4.07
N THR A 378 2.20 -22.48 4.20
CA THR A 378 2.40 -23.88 4.60
C THR A 378 3.30 -24.66 3.63
N GLN A 379 3.45 -24.22 2.38
CA GLN A 379 4.36 -24.83 1.41
C GLN A 379 5.78 -24.26 1.48
N SER A 380 5.94 -22.99 1.82
CA SER A 380 7.25 -22.33 1.88
C SER A 380 7.85 -22.31 3.28
N ASP A 381 7.07 -22.68 4.30
CA ASP A 381 7.47 -22.70 5.71
C ASP A 381 8.69 -23.60 5.92
N ARG A 382 9.75 -23.02 6.47
CA ARG A 382 10.96 -23.76 6.81
C ARG A 382 11.32 -23.58 8.27
N ARG A 383 12.10 -24.52 8.81
CA ARG A 383 12.69 -24.36 10.14
C ARG A 383 13.80 -23.31 10.11
N LEU A 384 13.87 -22.52 11.15
CA LEU A 384 14.98 -21.62 11.37
C LEU A 384 16.25 -22.48 11.55
N GLY A 385 17.19 -22.28 10.63
CA GLY A 385 18.46 -23.01 10.65
C GLY A 385 19.43 -22.41 11.66
N GLU A 386 20.49 -23.18 11.98
CA GLU A 386 21.62 -22.65 12.72
C GLU A 386 22.63 -21.97 11.80
N ASN A 387 23.26 -20.92 12.31
CA ASN A 387 24.26 -20.13 11.59
C ASN A 387 23.75 -19.54 10.27
N GLU A 388 22.54 -18.98 10.29
CA GLU A 388 21.96 -18.26 9.17
C GLU A 388 21.25 -16.97 9.62
N VAL A 389 20.86 -16.16 8.67
CA VAL A 389 20.08 -14.95 8.94
C VAL A 389 18.61 -15.31 9.10
N TYR A 390 17.99 -14.81 10.14
CA TYR A 390 16.55 -14.73 10.28
C TYR A 390 16.11 -13.27 10.22
N LEU A 391 15.16 -12.98 9.35
CA LEU A 391 14.55 -11.66 9.19
C LEU A 391 13.10 -11.73 9.64
N CYS A 392 12.73 -10.87 10.58
CA CYS A 392 11.35 -10.67 11.00
C CYS A 392 10.95 -9.22 10.78
N ASP A 393 9.96 -9.00 9.91
CA ASP A 393 9.35 -7.70 9.63
C ASP A 393 7.87 -7.78 9.93
N SER A 394 7.40 -6.97 10.87
CA SER A 394 6.07 -7.11 11.45
C SER A 394 5.58 -5.82 12.07
N GLY A 395 4.30 -5.72 12.28
CA GLY A 395 3.73 -4.58 12.97
C GLY A 395 2.34 -4.89 13.51
N GLY A 396 1.82 -4.01 14.35
CA GLY A 396 0.50 -4.12 14.96
C GLY A 396 -0.36 -2.89 14.73
N GLN A 397 -1.65 -3.11 14.66
CA GLN A 397 -2.68 -2.09 14.70
C GLN A 397 -3.11 -1.88 16.15
N TYR A 398 -3.09 -0.63 16.60
CA TYR A 398 -3.56 -0.17 17.90
C TYR A 398 -4.47 1.04 17.69
N PRO A 399 -5.52 1.28 18.50
CA PRO A 399 -6.41 2.43 18.31
C PRO A 399 -5.68 3.78 18.30
N ASP A 400 -4.53 3.85 18.97
CA ASP A 400 -3.68 5.04 19.07
C ASP A 400 -2.51 5.07 18.07
N GLY A 401 -2.34 4.04 17.22
CA GLY A 401 -1.26 4.05 16.23
C GLY A 401 -1.06 2.73 15.49
N THR A 402 -0.28 2.80 14.43
CA THR A 402 0.13 1.65 13.61
C THR A 402 1.64 1.49 13.74
N THR A 403 2.11 0.27 14.01
CA THR A 403 3.54 -0.02 14.11
C THR A 403 4.05 -0.80 12.91
N ASP A 404 5.37 -0.72 12.70
CA ASP A 404 6.05 -1.40 11.62
C ASP A 404 7.54 -1.53 12.00
N ILE A 405 7.95 -2.73 12.45
CA ILE A 405 9.24 -2.98 13.08
C ILE A 405 9.90 -4.20 12.42
N THR A 406 11.13 -4.02 11.95
CA THR A 406 11.95 -5.12 11.43
C THR A 406 13.12 -5.43 12.34
N ARG A 407 13.46 -6.72 12.46
CA ARG A 407 14.71 -7.19 13.05
C ARG A 407 15.36 -8.23 12.15
N THR A 408 16.68 -8.11 12.02
CA THR A 408 17.53 -9.10 11.35
C THR A 408 18.46 -9.69 12.39
N ILE A 409 18.46 -11.00 12.52
CA ILE A 409 19.12 -11.74 13.60
C ILE A 409 19.98 -12.81 12.98
N TRP A 410 21.13 -13.08 13.58
CA TRP A 410 21.92 -14.27 13.33
C TRP A 410 21.47 -15.38 14.29
N THR A 411 21.08 -16.53 13.75
CA THR A 411 20.64 -17.68 14.53
C THR A 411 21.82 -18.64 14.82
N GLY A 412 21.85 -19.20 16.02
CA GLY A 412 22.89 -20.17 16.44
C GLY A 412 24.18 -19.55 16.96
N PRO A 413 25.10 -20.40 17.44
CA PRO A 413 26.30 -19.99 18.20
C PRO A 413 27.46 -19.51 17.32
N GLY A 414 27.43 -19.77 16.02
CA GLY A 414 28.53 -19.45 15.10
C GLY A 414 28.67 -17.96 14.85
N THR A 415 29.85 -17.51 14.45
CA THR A 415 30.11 -16.13 14.05
C THR A 415 29.59 -15.88 12.65
N PRO A 416 28.81 -14.78 12.41
CA PRO A 416 28.37 -14.43 11.06
C PRO A 416 29.58 -14.21 10.13
N PRO A 417 29.49 -14.61 8.83
CA PRO A 417 30.54 -14.35 7.85
C PRO A 417 30.91 -12.87 7.74
N ASP A 418 32.19 -12.56 7.52
CA ASP A 418 32.68 -11.18 7.45
C ASP A 418 31.96 -10.34 6.38
N ALA A 419 31.65 -10.93 5.23
CA ALA A 419 30.90 -10.25 4.18
C ALA A 419 29.49 -9.83 4.64
N LEU A 420 28.81 -10.68 5.43
CA LEU A 420 27.51 -10.36 6.01
C LEU A 420 27.63 -9.24 7.05
N ARG A 421 28.59 -9.35 7.97
CA ARG A 421 28.87 -8.33 9.00
C ARG A 421 29.18 -6.98 8.37
N ALA A 422 29.99 -6.97 7.31
CA ALA A 422 30.33 -5.76 6.57
C ALA A 422 29.08 -5.13 5.92
N THR A 423 28.26 -5.92 5.22
CA THR A 423 27.04 -5.44 4.58
C THR A 423 26.02 -4.93 5.61
N PHE A 424 25.80 -5.69 6.70
CA PHE A 424 24.93 -5.28 7.79
C PHE A 424 25.36 -3.91 8.39
N THR A 425 26.69 -3.75 8.62
CA THR A 425 27.26 -2.51 9.14
C THR A 425 27.02 -1.32 8.20
N ARG A 426 27.12 -1.52 6.88
CA ARG A 426 26.82 -0.45 5.90
C ARG A 426 25.34 -0.05 5.89
N VAL A 427 24.47 -1.03 5.94
CA VAL A 427 23.02 -0.79 6.08
C VAL A 427 22.74 -0.02 7.36
N LEU A 428 23.34 -0.42 8.49
CA LEU A 428 23.21 0.27 9.78
C LEU A 428 23.74 1.71 9.70
N LYS A 429 24.94 1.92 9.15
CA LYS A 429 25.51 3.28 8.96
C LYS A 429 24.56 4.18 8.19
N GLY A 430 24.09 3.73 7.05
CA GLY A 430 23.17 4.49 6.24
C GLY A 430 21.83 4.75 6.94
N ASN A 431 21.30 3.80 7.73
CA ASN A 431 20.11 3.97 8.56
C ASN A 431 20.31 5.05 9.63
N LEU A 432 21.40 4.97 10.38
CA LEU A 432 21.75 5.95 11.42
C LEU A 432 22.01 7.33 10.80
N THR A 433 22.70 7.40 9.66
CA THR A 433 22.95 8.67 8.95
C THR A 433 21.64 9.36 8.58
N LEU A 434 20.68 8.62 8.00
CA LEU A 434 19.37 9.18 7.68
C LEU A 434 18.59 9.55 8.94
N GLY A 435 18.60 8.69 9.96
CA GLY A 435 17.90 8.93 11.22
C GLY A 435 18.40 10.16 11.99
N HIS A 436 19.70 10.50 11.90
CA HIS A 436 20.31 11.67 12.53
C HIS A 436 20.38 12.90 11.60
N ALA A 437 19.93 12.76 10.34
CA ALA A 437 20.03 13.84 9.38
C ALA A 437 19.24 15.07 9.83
N ARG A 438 19.90 16.23 9.76
CA ARG A 438 19.27 17.55 9.89
C ARG A 438 19.24 18.18 8.52
N PHE A 439 18.09 18.65 8.11
CA PHE A 439 17.91 19.21 6.78
C PHE A 439 16.94 20.40 6.79
N PRO A 440 17.13 21.37 5.87
CA PRO A 440 16.27 22.54 5.80
C PRO A 440 14.85 22.16 5.36
N ALA A 441 13.89 23.02 5.73
CA ALA A 441 12.53 22.90 5.23
C ALA A 441 12.51 22.92 3.69
N GLY A 442 11.69 22.06 3.10
CA GLY A 442 11.61 21.93 1.64
C GLY A 442 12.57 20.90 1.03
N THR A 443 13.40 20.22 1.84
CA THR A 443 14.17 19.05 1.38
C THR A 443 13.20 17.94 0.91
N THR A 444 13.56 17.23 -0.14
CA THR A 444 12.74 16.14 -0.70
C THR A 444 13.16 14.78 -0.17
N GLY A 445 12.25 13.81 -0.19
CA GLY A 445 12.58 12.42 0.16
C GLY A 445 13.64 11.81 -0.76
N THR A 446 13.68 12.21 -2.02
CA THR A 446 14.72 11.79 -2.98
C THR A 446 16.11 12.28 -2.56
N ALA A 447 16.23 13.50 -2.07
CA ALA A 447 17.50 14.01 -1.56
C ALA A 447 17.97 13.25 -0.30
N LEU A 448 17.03 12.87 0.57
CA LEU A 448 17.32 12.11 1.79
C LEU A 448 17.67 10.64 1.50
N ASP A 449 17.18 10.06 0.42
CA ASP A 449 17.43 8.67 0.03
C ASP A 449 18.94 8.39 -0.16
N ALA A 450 19.68 9.33 -0.71
CA ALA A 450 21.12 9.22 -0.90
C ALA A 450 21.89 8.98 0.42
N LEU A 451 21.47 9.62 1.52
CA LEU A 451 22.08 9.44 2.84
C LEU A 451 22.00 7.99 3.31
N ALA A 452 20.92 7.35 2.93
CA ALA A 452 20.66 5.98 3.24
C ALA A 452 21.53 4.99 2.46
N ARG A 453 21.80 5.30 1.20
CA ARG A 453 22.50 4.42 0.27
C ARG A 453 24.01 4.64 0.26
N TYR A 454 24.46 5.81 0.69
CA TYR A 454 25.85 6.24 0.56
C TYR A 454 26.86 5.19 1.05
N ALA A 455 26.63 4.61 2.25
CA ALA A 455 27.56 3.62 2.82
C ALA A 455 27.61 2.32 1.99
N LEU A 456 26.55 1.96 1.27
CA LEU A 456 26.53 0.82 0.36
C LEU A 456 27.23 1.15 -0.97
N TRP A 457 27.04 2.35 -1.49
CA TRP A 457 27.67 2.79 -2.75
C TRP A 457 29.18 2.79 -2.71
N GLN A 458 29.78 3.01 -1.52
CA GLN A 458 31.24 2.94 -1.37
C GLN A 458 31.84 1.58 -1.74
N ASP A 459 31.04 0.51 -1.74
CA ASP A 459 31.44 -0.84 -2.12
C ASP A 459 30.70 -1.33 -3.39
N GLY A 460 30.10 -0.43 -4.16
CA GLY A 460 29.35 -0.78 -5.36
C GLY A 460 28.04 -1.54 -5.10
N LEU A 461 27.56 -1.51 -3.85
CA LEU A 461 26.35 -2.22 -3.44
C LEU A 461 25.12 -1.31 -3.52
N GLU A 462 23.96 -1.91 -3.83
CA GLU A 462 22.69 -1.19 -3.99
C GLU A 462 21.50 -2.07 -3.59
N TYR A 463 20.33 -1.46 -3.33
CA TYR A 463 19.04 -2.15 -3.15
C TYR A 463 17.97 -1.53 -4.03
N ASP A 464 17.01 -2.35 -4.49
CA ASP A 464 16.04 -2.00 -5.52
C ASP A 464 14.62 -1.81 -4.97
N HIS A 465 14.51 -1.04 -3.87
CA HIS A 465 13.22 -0.66 -3.28
C HIS A 465 13.29 0.72 -2.64
N GLY A 466 12.16 1.24 -2.16
CA GLY A 466 12.12 2.49 -1.41
C GLY A 466 12.83 2.38 -0.06
N THR A 467 13.36 3.50 0.42
CA THR A 467 14.05 3.59 1.72
C THR A 467 13.10 3.83 2.87
N GLY A 468 11.96 4.51 2.62
CA GLY A 468 11.01 4.82 3.68
C GLY A 468 9.68 5.35 3.16
N HIS A 469 8.68 5.33 4.03
CA HIS A 469 7.30 5.72 3.75
C HIS A 469 6.62 6.32 4.99
N GLY A 470 5.52 7.04 4.78
CA GLY A 470 4.63 7.47 5.86
C GLY A 470 3.86 6.29 6.45
N VAL A 471 3.30 6.51 7.63
CA VAL A 471 2.48 5.51 8.34
C VAL A 471 1.23 6.17 8.90
N GLY A 472 0.10 5.52 8.73
CA GLY A 472 -1.18 5.96 9.26
C GLY A 472 -1.26 5.87 10.79
N SER A 473 -2.19 6.59 11.40
CA SER A 473 -2.54 6.45 12.81
C SER A 473 -3.78 5.57 12.91
N PHE A 474 -3.59 4.30 13.24
CA PHE A 474 -4.63 3.27 13.14
C PHE A 474 -5.28 3.26 11.74
N LEU A 475 -4.41 3.25 10.72
CA LEU A 475 -4.76 3.23 9.29
C LEU A 475 -3.69 2.42 8.53
N SER A 476 -3.54 2.68 7.22
CA SER A 476 -2.61 1.96 6.37
C SER A 476 -1.16 2.08 6.88
N VAL A 477 -0.44 0.96 6.91
CA VAL A 477 0.99 0.95 7.23
C VAL A 477 1.80 1.74 6.21
N HIS A 478 1.42 1.71 4.94
CA HIS A 478 1.97 2.56 3.89
C HIS A 478 1.02 3.75 3.68
N GLU A 479 1.42 4.93 4.15
CA GLU A 479 0.63 6.16 3.99
C GLU A 479 1.40 7.19 3.17
N GLY A 480 0.80 7.64 2.08
CA GLY A 480 1.29 8.79 1.33
C GLY A 480 1.07 10.13 2.06
N PRO A 481 1.65 11.21 1.54
CA PRO A 481 2.58 11.29 0.42
C PRO A 481 4.06 11.19 0.85
N ALA A 482 4.34 11.03 2.15
CA ALA A 482 5.70 10.95 2.66
C ALA A 482 6.39 9.68 2.15
N ARG A 483 7.43 9.84 1.33
CA ARG A 483 8.26 8.74 0.81
C ARG A 483 9.72 9.17 0.73
N ILE A 484 10.61 8.20 0.94
CA ILE A 484 12.04 8.33 0.70
C ILE A 484 12.42 7.24 -0.30
N ALA A 485 12.79 7.63 -1.52
CA ALA A 485 13.16 6.71 -2.60
C ALA A 485 13.91 7.45 -3.71
N LYS A 486 14.62 6.70 -4.58
CA LYS A 486 15.42 7.25 -5.69
C LYS A 486 14.63 8.10 -6.69
N ARG A 487 13.40 7.71 -6.99
CA ARG A 487 12.55 8.36 -8.01
C ARG A 487 11.20 8.68 -7.39
N LEU A 488 10.96 9.96 -7.16
CA LEU A 488 9.69 10.49 -6.64
C LEU A 488 9.39 11.82 -7.32
N PRO A 489 8.12 12.19 -7.47
CA PRO A 489 7.76 13.59 -7.71
C PRO A 489 8.43 14.48 -6.66
N PRO A 490 8.81 15.72 -6.96
CA PRO A 490 9.51 16.61 -6.04
C PRO A 490 8.57 17.10 -4.92
N LEU A 491 8.27 16.22 -3.99
CA LEU A 491 7.47 16.51 -2.82
C LEU A 491 8.38 16.95 -1.67
N ARG A 492 8.14 18.14 -1.14
CA ARG A 492 8.93 18.73 -0.05
C ARG A 492 8.41 18.27 1.30
N TRP A 493 9.28 17.83 2.19
CA TRP A 493 8.95 17.42 3.54
C TRP A 493 8.29 18.54 4.33
N LYS A 494 7.22 18.20 5.04
CA LYS A 494 6.46 19.13 5.87
C LYS A 494 6.54 18.71 7.34
N ARG A 495 6.31 19.68 8.23
CA ARG A 495 6.30 19.47 9.69
C ARG A 495 5.29 18.38 10.07
N ALA A 496 5.64 17.59 11.09
CA ALA A 496 4.82 16.53 11.66
C ALA A 496 4.48 15.36 10.71
N TRP A 497 5.22 15.21 9.61
CA TRP A 497 5.18 13.96 8.85
C TRP A 497 5.90 12.87 9.62
N PHE A 498 5.22 11.77 9.77
CA PHE A 498 5.76 10.57 10.36
C PHE A 498 6.23 9.65 9.24
N CYS A 499 7.49 9.27 9.28
CA CYS A 499 8.06 8.42 8.25
C CYS A 499 8.87 7.29 8.86
N ARG A 500 8.66 6.11 8.33
CA ARG A 500 9.47 4.94 8.57
C ARG A 500 10.56 4.84 7.51
N THR A 501 11.76 4.44 7.90
CA THR A 501 12.80 4.04 6.97
C THR A 501 12.91 2.54 6.93
N SER A 502 12.72 1.98 5.74
CA SER A 502 12.87 0.57 5.44
C SER A 502 14.17 0.37 4.69
N ARG A 503 14.98 -0.60 5.06
CA ARG A 503 16.17 -0.97 4.31
C ARG A 503 16.37 -2.47 4.32
N ALA A 504 16.28 -3.03 3.14
CA ALA A 504 16.75 -4.34 2.83
C ALA A 504 17.87 -4.22 1.82
N PHE A 505 18.91 -5.00 1.99
CA PHE A 505 19.90 -5.23 0.96
C PHE A 505 19.65 -6.62 0.39
N THR A 506 19.23 -6.67 -0.89
CA THR A 506 19.00 -7.91 -1.61
C THR A 506 20.21 -8.21 -2.49
N CYS A 507 20.98 -9.20 -2.14
CA CYS A 507 21.99 -9.76 -3.04
C CYS A 507 21.49 -11.11 -3.54
N ARG A 508 21.37 -11.27 -4.85
CA ARG A 508 20.91 -12.51 -5.50
C ARG A 508 21.72 -13.76 -5.14
N VAL A 509 22.84 -13.62 -4.44
CA VAL A 509 23.77 -14.72 -4.15
C VAL A 509 24.01 -14.94 -2.68
N ARG A 510 23.83 -13.96 -1.79
CA ARG A 510 24.09 -14.09 -0.33
C ARG A 510 23.37 -13.02 0.48
N MET A 511 22.36 -13.42 1.23
CA MET A 511 21.79 -12.88 2.48
C MET A 511 21.44 -11.38 2.57
N GLU A 512 20.24 -11.10 3.06
CA GLU A 512 19.71 -9.76 3.36
C GLU A 512 20.01 -9.32 4.80
N SER A 513 20.19 -8.01 4.96
CA SER A 513 20.04 -7.34 6.26
C SER A 513 19.04 -6.21 6.13
N VAL A 514 17.96 -6.27 6.91
CA VAL A 514 16.93 -5.23 6.97
C VAL A 514 17.01 -4.55 8.33
N LEU A 515 17.22 -3.26 8.32
CA LEU A 515 17.13 -2.41 9.49
C LEU A 515 16.11 -1.30 9.23
N LYS A 516 15.09 -1.25 10.05
CA LYS A 516 14.04 -0.24 9.97
C LYS A 516 14.02 0.59 11.23
N HIS A 517 14.08 1.92 11.07
CA HIS A 517 14.02 2.88 12.17
C HIS A 517 12.97 3.94 11.88
N TRP A 518 12.39 4.48 12.95
CA TRP A 518 11.44 5.58 12.92
C TRP A 518 12.15 6.90 13.12
N PHE A 519 11.75 7.93 12.41
CA PHE A 519 12.13 9.28 12.73
C PHE A 519 10.95 10.25 12.60
N TRP A 520 11.03 11.28 13.39
CA TRP A 520 10.05 12.33 13.48
C TRP A 520 10.66 13.65 13.02
N TYR A 521 10.02 14.32 12.09
CA TYR A 521 10.46 15.62 11.64
C TYR A 521 9.69 16.73 12.37
N THR A 522 10.32 17.43 13.32
CA THR A 522 9.86 18.68 13.91
C THR A 522 10.88 19.77 13.59
N PRO A 523 10.59 20.74 12.68
CA PRO A 523 11.46 21.89 12.53
C PRO A 523 11.30 22.78 13.77
N HIS A 524 12.36 22.92 14.57
CA HIS A 524 12.51 24.05 15.47
C HIS A 524 13.03 25.27 14.68
N ASN A 525 12.72 26.48 15.12
CA ASN A 525 13.39 27.70 14.66
C ASN A 525 14.89 27.51 14.86
N GLY A 526 15.61 27.15 13.80
CA GLY A 526 17.02 26.79 13.84
C GLY A 526 17.27 25.30 14.16
N TYR A 527 17.10 24.42 13.19
CA TYR A 527 17.78 23.12 13.05
C TYR A 527 17.83 22.18 14.26
N ARG A 528 16.71 21.56 14.67
CA ARG A 528 16.75 20.30 15.44
C ARG A 528 15.62 19.37 15.04
N PRO A 529 15.88 18.21 14.41
CA PRO A 529 14.94 17.08 14.44
C PRO A 529 15.01 16.47 15.85
N ASN A 530 13.87 16.36 16.53
CA ASN A 530 13.78 15.45 17.67
C ASN A 530 13.71 14.02 17.13
N VAL A 531 14.84 13.35 17.14
CA VAL A 531 14.96 11.94 16.82
C VAL A 531 14.85 11.18 18.14
N SER A 532 13.70 10.57 18.37
CA SER A 532 13.58 9.63 19.48
C SER A 532 14.15 8.28 19.01
N PHE A 533 15.38 7.98 19.41
CA PHE A 533 15.96 6.66 19.24
C PHE A 533 15.51 5.75 20.38
N TRP A 534 14.90 4.68 20.05
CA TRP A 534 14.88 3.51 20.92
C TRP A 534 15.95 2.54 20.41
N ASN A 535 17.18 2.77 20.87
CA ASN A 535 18.20 1.73 20.81
C ASN A 535 17.91 0.76 21.95
N LEU A 536 17.34 -0.38 21.62
CA LEU A 536 17.51 -1.54 22.49
C LEU A 536 18.92 -2.04 22.24
N LYS A 537 19.83 -1.71 23.17
CA LYS A 537 21.12 -2.38 23.26
C LYS A 537 20.86 -3.84 23.67
N HIS A 538 21.46 -4.75 22.90
CA HIS A 538 21.52 -6.23 22.98
C HIS A 538 20.33 -6.97 22.45
#